data_159b716f896ef9f689fb8c4b0425269b
#
_entry.id   159b716f896ef9f689fb8c4b0425269b
#
_cell.length_a   1.000
_cell.length_b   1.000
_cell.length_c   1.000
_cell.angle_alpha   90.00
_cell.angle_beta   90.00
_cell.angle_gamma   90.00
#
_symmetry.space_group_name_H-M   'P 1'
#
loop_
_entity.id
_entity.type
_entity.pdbx_description
1 polymer ?
#
loop_
_entity_poly.entity_id
_entity_poly.type
_entity_poly.pdbx_seq_one_letter_code
_entity_poly.pdbx_strand_id
1 'polypeptide(L)'
;MIQIRQLGTVIAGMVLMTVLPCAYGQSRADLDKIAASQGGASPLVYTTADKEIPLIQPGSYYNEKECTVRKGLPVFYSKIRKGQEITVAFIGGSITQGDYCYRLQTTRYMENTFSDTRFKWINAGVSGTGTDLGAFRIREQVLQYKPDLVFIEFAVNGGYPDGMEGMIRKIIKENPHTDICLIYTIYTNQTAAYQKGDVPQVIKRLEDIAVHYQLPSIHLGMEAAALEKDGKLLWKGTKAAAAGKILFSNDGVHPGADGGNLYASAIARGLEKIQKGNSASQSLSQAHTLPEPLIGSEWDEA
;
A
#
# COMPACT_ATOMS: atom_id res chain seq x y z
N MET A 1 -83.51 19.59 36.15
CA MET A 1 -82.45 19.88 35.19
C MET A 1 -81.09 19.49 35.85
N ILE A 2 -80.60 18.30 35.55
CA ILE A 2 -79.36 17.76 36.14
C ILE A 2 -78.47 17.48 34.97
N GLN A 3 -77.33 18.19 34.87
CA GLN A 3 -76.25 17.95 33.88
C GLN A 3 -75.33 16.84 34.42
N ILE A 4 -75.23 15.81 33.63
CA ILE A 4 -74.24 14.72 33.85
C ILE A 4 -72.97 15.12 33.08
N ARG A 5 -71.90 15.35 33.82
CA ARG A 5 -70.53 15.47 33.28
C ARG A 5 -69.97 14.07 33.02
N GLN A 6 -69.65 13.80 31.78
CA GLN A 6 -68.84 12.60 31.45
C GLN A 6 -67.38 12.91 31.73
N LEU A 7 -66.80 12.08 32.61
CA LEU A 7 -65.34 11.99 32.77
C LEU A 7 -64.78 11.08 31.65
N GLY A 8 -64.01 11.63 30.75
CA GLY A 8 -63.25 10.87 29.81
C GLY A 8 -61.94 10.35 30.43
N THR A 9 -61.83 9.06 30.54
CA THR A 9 -60.62 8.41 30.98
C THR A 9 -59.64 8.31 29.82
N VAL A 10 -58.53 9.05 29.89
CA VAL A 10 -57.42 8.95 28.94
C VAL A 10 -56.54 7.80 29.39
N ILE A 11 -56.59 6.69 28.65
CA ILE A 11 -55.64 5.58 28.83
C ILE A 11 -54.37 5.97 28.05
N ALA A 12 -53.32 6.36 28.79
CA ALA A 12 -52.00 6.54 28.24
C ALA A 12 -51.39 5.17 27.99
N GLY A 13 -51.41 4.71 26.76
CA GLY A 13 -50.68 3.52 26.33
C GLY A 13 -49.18 3.75 26.37
N MET A 14 -48.54 3.25 27.40
CA MET A 14 -47.06 3.22 27.50
C MET A 14 -46.53 2.12 26.58
N VAL A 15 -46.08 2.53 25.39
CA VAL A 15 -45.37 1.62 24.48
C VAL A 15 -43.96 1.36 25.09
N LEU A 16 -43.83 0.21 25.74
CA LEU A 16 -42.56 -0.29 26.24
C LEU A 16 -41.76 -0.73 25.01
N MET A 17 -40.94 0.17 24.45
CA MET A 17 -39.89 -0.22 23.50
C MET A 17 -38.87 -1.04 24.27
N THR A 18 -38.94 -2.34 24.17
CA THR A 18 -37.87 -3.24 24.54
C THR A 18 -36.73 -3.05 23.56
N VAL A 19 -35.78 -2.21 23.91
CA VAL A 19 -34.46 -2.18 23.25
C VAL A 19 -33.82 -3.52 23.60
N LEU A 20 -33.91 -4.48 22.68
CA LEU A 20 -33.08 -5.69 22.75
C LEU A 20 -31.62 -5.23 22.67
N PRO A 21 -30.79 -5.53 23.68
CA PRO A 21 -29.37 -5.28 23.55
C PRO A 21 -28.86 -6.25 22.48
N CYS A 22 -28.56 -5.71 21.31
CA CYS A 22 -27.76 -6.42 20.31
C CYS A 22 -26.33 -6.49 20.84
N ALA A 23 -26.14 -7.26 21.88
CA ALA A 23 -24.82 -7.58 22.43
C ALA A 23 -24.23 -8.76 21.65
N TYR A 24 -24.04 -8.60 20.35
CA TYR A 24 -22.95 -9.28 19.68
C TYR A 24 -21.69 -8.49 20.04
N GLY A 25 -21.03 -8.92 21.11
CA GLY A 25 -19.72 -8.41 21.44
C GLY A 25 -18.78 -8.71 20.28
N GLN A 26 -18.55 -7.70 19.46
CA GLN A 26 -17.54 -7.79 18.39
C GLN A 26 -16.21 -8.12 19.08
N SER A 27 -15.54 -9.16 18.60
CA SER A 27 -14.22 -9.50 19.13
C SER A 27 -13.26 -8.35 18.87
N ARG A 28 -12.22 -8.20 19.69
CA ARG A 28 -11.19 -7.18 19.47
C ARG A 28 -10.61 -7.26 18.04
N ALA A 29 -10.46 -8.47 17.51
CA ALA A 29 -10.04 -8.71 16.14
C ALA A 29 -11.03 -8.20 15.09
N ASP A 30 -12.33 -8.19 15.36
CA ASP A 30 -13.33 -7.62 14.47
C ASP A 30 -13.36 -6.09 14.55
N LEU A 31 -13.16 -5.52 15.74
CA LEU A 31 -13.00 -4.09 15.94
C LEU A 31 -11.72 -3.58 15.26
N ASP A 32 -10.62 -4.32 15.33
CA ASP A 32 -9.37 -4.01 14.64
C ASP A 32 -9.53 -4.06 13.11
N LYS A 33 -10.31 -5.01 12.58
CA LYS A 33 -10.66 -5.06 11.15
C LYS A 33 -11.55 -3.89 10.73
N ILE A 34 -12.55 -3.53 11.54
CA ILE A 34 -13.43 -2.39 11.28
C ILE A 34 -12.64 -1.09 11.38
N ALA A 35 -11.79 -0.93 12.39
CA ALA A 35 -10.92 0.23 12.53
C ALA A 35 -9.95 0.33 11.34
N ALA A 36 -9.36 -0.79 10.89
CA ALA A 36 -8.51 -0.84 9.71
C ALA A 36 -9.28 -0.47 8.43
N SER A 37 -10.55 -0.89 8.29
CA SER A 37 -11.38 -0.57 7.13
C SER A 37 -11.90 0.87 7.13
N GLN A 38 -12.13 1.46 8.30
CA GLN A 38 -12.66 2.83 8.46
C GLN A 38 -11.55 3.89 8.60
N GLY A 39 -10.38 3.49 9.13
CA GLY A 39 -9.23 4.39 9.30
C GLY A 39 -8.59 4.86 8.01
N GLY A 40 -8.98 4.29 6.86
CA GLY A 40 -8.41 4.63 5.56
C GLY A 40 -9.07 5.78 4.82
N ALA A 41 -10.10 6.40 5.38
CA ALA A 41 -10.80 7.49 4.71
C ALA A 41 -9.99 8.80 4.62
N SER A 42 -8.96 8.94 5.43
CA SER A 42 -8.07 10.10 5.46
C SER A 42 -6.62 9.65 5.59
N PRO A 43 -5.66 10.41 5.03
CA PRO A 43 -4.26 10.07 5.17
C PRO A 43 -3.86 10.16 6.64
N LEU A 44 -3.10 9.18 7.09
CA LEU A 44 -2.58 9.12 8.44
C LEU A 44 -1.09 9.42 8.41
N VAL A 45 -0.71 10.56 8.98
CA VAL A 45 0.68 10.78 9.39
C VAL A 45 0.92 9.86 10.59
N TYR A 46 1.90 8.99 10.50
CA TYR A 46 2.16 7.99 11.54
C TYR A 46 3.63 7.93 11.93
N THR A 47 3.88 7.32 13.07
CA THR A 47 5.22 6.99 13.58
C THR A 47 5.31 5.49 13.82
N THR A 48 6.53 4.98 13.82
CA THR A 48 6.83 3.58 14.14
C THR A 48 7.23 3.38 15.60
N ALA A 49 7.41 4.46 16.36
CA ALA A 49 8.02 4.45 17.70
C ALA A 49 7.29 3.55 18.73
N ASP A 50 5.96 3.48 18.65
CA ASP A 50 5.13 2.78 19.64
C ASP A 50 4.65 1.39 19.16
N LYS A 51 5.21 0.86 18.08
CA LYS A 51 4.77 -0.41 17.47
C LYS A 51 5.87 -1.45 17.51
N GLU A 52 5.50 -2.67 17.90
CA GLU A 52 6.35 -3.85 17.77
C GLU A 52 6.41 -4.30 16.29
N ILE A 53 7.29 -3.65 15.53
CA ILE A 53 7.48 -3.94 14.12
C ILE A 53 8.76 -4.76 13.96
N PRO A 54 8.72 -5.93 13.33
CA PRO A 54 9.92 -6.70 13.09
C PRO A 54 10.88 -5.93 12.18
N LEU A 55 12.17 -5.96 12.52
CA LEU A 55 13.22 -5.47 11.63
C LEU A 55 13.49 -6.54 10.60
N ILE A 56 13.04 -6.32 9.38
CA ILE A 56 13.30 -7.22 8.26
C ILE A 56 14.71 -7.02 7.70
N GLN A 57 15.18 -8.01 6.95
CA GLN A 57 16.41 -7.95 6.19
C GLN A 57 16.09 -8.19 4.71
N PRO A 58 16.91 -7.69 3.78
CA PRO A 58 16.74 -7.97 2.35
C PRO A 58 16.72 -9.47 2.03
N GLY A 59 17.45 -10.28 2.81
CA GLY A 59 17.59 -11.71 2.56
C GLY A 59 18.48 -12.03 1.35
N SER A 60 18.55 -13.32 0.99
CA SER A 60 19.41 -13.80 -0.08
C SER A 60 18.66 -14.12 -1.38
N TYR A 61 17.34 -13.88 -1.43
CA TYR A 61 16.59 -14.11 -2.65
C TYR A 61 17.08 -13.19 -3.78
N TYR A 62 17.25 -13.77 -4.95
CA TYR A 62 17.69 -13.05 -6.14
C TYR A 62 16.85 -13.43 -7.35
N ASN A 63 16.29 -12.43 -7.97
CA ASN A 63 15.70 -12.52 -9.29
C ASN A 63 15.92 -11.17 -9.99
N GLU A 64 16.56 -11.17 -11.15
CA GLU A 64 16.87 -9.94 -11.88
C GLU A 64 15.61 -9.10 -12.17
N LYS A 65 14.48 -9.77 -12.42
CA LYS A 65 13.20 -9.15 -12.75
C LYS A 65 12.44 -8.62 -11.52
N GLU A 66 12.89 -8.92 -10.28
CA GLU A 66 12.19 -8.47 -9.08
C GLU A 66 12.15 -6.94 -8.97
N CYS A 67 13.22 -6.28 -9.41
CA CYS A 67 13.29 -4.82 -9.41
C CYS A 67 13.86 -4.31 -10.73
N THR A 68 13.16 -3.37 -11.34
CA THR A 68 13.64 -2.61 -12.51
C THR A 68 13.95 -1.18 -12.07
N VAL A 69 15.22 -0.77 -12.23
CA VAL A 69 15.73 0.49 -11.66
C VAL A 69 15.32 1.73 -12.47
N ARG A 70 15.38 1.68 -13.80
CA ARG A 70 15.16 2.82 -14.72
C ARG A 70 15.88 4.10 -14.25
N LYS A 71 15.16 5.24 -14.08
CA LYS A 71 15.76 6.48 -13.54
C LYS A 71 16.00 6.43 -12.02
N GLY A 72 15.53 5.40 -11.34
CA GLY A 72 15.71 5.23 -9.90
C GLY A 72 14.97 6.27 -9.05
N LEU A 73 15.57 6.61 -7.90
CA LEU A 73 15.03 7.52 -6.89
C LEU A 73 16.07 8.60 -6.55
N PRO A 74 16.39 9.53 -7.50
CA PRO A 74 17.52 10.45 -7.35
C PRO A 74 17.32 11.47 -6.23
N VAL A 75 16.09 11.99 -6.06
CA VAL A 75 15.78 12.98 -5.02
C VAL A 75 15.87 12.34 -3.63
N PHE A 76 15.25 11.18 -3.47
CA PHE A 76 15.28 10.41 -2.23
C PHE A 76 16.73 10.14 -1.77
N TYR A 77 17.56 9.55 -2.63
CA TYR A 77 18.94 9.25 -2.25
C TYR A 77 19.83 10.48 -2.13
N SER A 78 19.53 11.58 -2.83
CA SER A 78 20.19 12.86 -2.62
C SER A 78 19.93 13.41 -1.22
N LYS A 79 18.68 13.36 -0.75
CA LYS A 79 18.29 13.79 0.59
C LYS A 79 18.89 12.89 1.68
N ILE A 80 18.88 11.57 1.48
CA ILE A 80 19.55 10.61 2.37
C ILE A 80 21.01 11.01 2.60
N ARG A 81 21.77 11.22 1.50
CA ARG A 81 23.19 11.60 1.60
C ARG A 81 23.44 12.92 2.33
N LYS A 82 22.45 13.80 2.35
CA LYS A 82 22.53 15.10 3.02
C LYS A 82 21.97 15.10 4.45
N GLY A 83 21.49 13.95 4.96
CA GLY A 83 20.82 13.85 6.25
C GLY A 83 19.59 14.75 6.37
N GLN A 84 18.89 15.01 5.28
CA GLN A 84 17.69 15.86 5.26
C GLN A 84 16.47 15.07 5.67
N GLU A 85 15.47 15.78 6.23
CA GLU A 85 14.16 15.18 6.48
C GLU A 85 13.49 14.74 5.16
N ILE A 86 12.87 13.57 5.18
CA ILE A 86 12.22 12.97 4.02
C ILE A 86 10.77 12.62 4.35
N THR A 87 9.85 13.07 3.53
CA THR A 87 8.45 12.67 3.57
C THR A 87 8.21 11.54 2.57
N VAL A 88 7.75 10.39 3.05
CA VAL A 88 7.41 9.23 2.23
C VAL A 88 5.93 8.93 2.35
N ALA A 89 5.24 8.80 1.23
CA ALA A 89 3.84 8.43 1.16
C ALA A 89 3.66 7.05 0.53
N PHE A 90 2.69 6.30 1.06
CA PHE A 90 2.21 5.04 0.51
C PHE A 90 0.75 5.24 0.10
N ILE A 91 0.45 5.09 -1.19
CA ILE A 91 -0.92 5.12 -1.71
C ILE A 91 -1.27 3.78 -2.32
N GLY A 92 -2.44 3.25 -1.99
CA GLY A 92 -2.86 1.92 -2.43
C GLY A 92 -4.22 1.51 -1.91
N GLY A 93 -4.51 0.22 -2.04
CA GLY A 93 -5.72 -0.43 -1.55
C GLY A 93 -5.61 -0.88 -0.08
N SER A 94 -6.34 -1.95 0.25
CA SER A 94 -6.37 -2.55 1.59
C SER A 94 -5.02 -3.10 2.05
N ILE A 95 -4.19 -3.59 1.14
CA ILE A 95 -2.84 -4.11 1.46
C ILE A 95 -1.93 -2.97 1.91
N THR A 96 -2.02 -1.80 1.28
CA THR A 96 -1.31 -0.59 1.72
C THR A 96 -1.88 -0.03 3.02
N GLN A 97 -3.21 -0.07 3.20
CA GLN A 97 -3.88 0.37 4.42
C GLN A 97 -3.44 -0.44 5.64
N GLY A 98 -3.36 -1.77 5.48
CA GLY A 98 -3.03 -2.71 6.56
C GLY A 98 -1.65 -2.47 7.16
N ASP A 99 -1.57 -2.50 8.49
CA ASP A 99 -0.35 -2.17 9.22
C ASP A 99 0.80 -3.14 8.90
N TYR A 100 0.57 -4.44 8.95
CA TYR A 100 1.62 -5.46 8.83
C TYR A 100 1.69 -6.14 7.46
N CYS A 101 0.99 -5.61 6.45
CA CYS A 101 0.99 -6.21 5.12
C CYS A 101 2.29 -5.99 4.33
N TYR A 102 3.03 -4.95 4.62
CA TYR A 102 4.40 -4.64 4.17
C TYR A 102 4.88 -3.26 4.67
N ARG A 103 3.96 -2.31 4.84
CA ARG A 103 4.26 -0.89 5.00
C ARG A 103 5.07 -0.60 6.26
N LEU A 104 4.62 -1.06 7.43
CA LEU A 104 5.34 -0.81 8.69
C LEU A 104 6.73 -1.47 8.71
N GLN A 105 6.86 -2.70 8.20
CA GLN A 105 8.15 -3.38 8.09
C GLN A 105 9.11 -2.60 7.17
N THR A 106 8.59 -2.08 6.05
CA THR A 106 9.37 -1.22 5.14
C THR A 106 9.83 0.07 5.83
N THR A 107 8.95 0.75 6.55
CA THR A 107 9.31 1.97 7.28
C THR A 107 10.37 1.69 8.35
N ARG A 108 10.22 0.60 9.11
CA ARG A 108 11.21 0.20 10.10
C ARG A 108 12.56 -0.13 9.48
N TYR A 109 12.57 -0.83 8.34
CA TYR A 109 13.80 -1.09 7.59
C TYR A 109 14.48 0.21 7.13
N MET A 110 13.72 1.15 6.57
CA MET A 110 14.27 2.43 6.09
C MET A 110 14.83 3.28 7.23
N GLU A 111 14.13 3.38 8.37
CA GLU A 111 14.61 4.09 9.56
C GLU A 111 15.92 3.47 10.10
N ASN A 112 16.00 2.14 10.12
CA ASN A 112 17.21 1.47 10.59
C ASN A 112 18.37 1.62 9.59
N THR A 113 18.10 1.53 8.28
CA THR A 113 19.12 1.59 7.24
C THR A 113 19.66 2.99 7.03
N PHE A 114 18.82 4.01 7.20
CA PHE A 114 19.15 5.42 6.99
C PHE A 114 19.02 6.20 8.33
N SER A 115 19.70 5.74 9.35
CA SER A 115 19.56 6.21 10.74
C SER A 115 19.82 7.70 10.95
N ASP A 116 20.61 8.33 10.08
CA ASP A 116 20.89 9.77 10.11
C ASP A 116 19.79 10.62 9.46
N THR A 117 18.75 9.98 8.92
CA THR A 117 17.65 10.64 8.23
C THR A 117 16.37 10.61 9.08
N ARG A 118 15.72 11.76 9.23
CA ARG A 118 14.40 11.83 9.84
C ARG A 118 13.34 11.57 8.78
N PHE A 119 12.45 10.63 9.05
CA PHE A 119 11.33 10.31 8.17
C PHE A 119 10.00 10.84 8.69
N LYS A 120 9.17 11.29 7.75
CA LYS A 120 7.74 11.53 7.95
C LYS A 120 6.97 10.56 7.05
N TRP A 121 6.08 9.78 7.66
CA TRP A 121 5.34 8.72 6.99
C TRP A 121 3.89 9.09 6.76
N ILE A 122 3.36 8.77 5.57
CA ILE A 122 1.97 8.99 5.22
C ILE A 122 1.38 7.68 4.71
N ASN A 123 0.30 7.23 5.35
CA ASN A 123 -0.51 6.11 4.89
C ASN A 123 -1.75 6.63 4.16
N ALA A 124 -1.77 6.55 2.86
CA ALA A 124 -2.92 6.85 2.01
C ALA A 124 -3.52 5.58 1.40
N GLY A 125 -3.41 4.43 2.08
CA GLY A 125 -4.11 3.20 1.74
C GLY A 125 -5.60 3.32 2.08
N VAL A 126 -6.47 2.93 1.16
CA VAL A 126 -7.93 2.88 1.37
C VAL A 126 -8.48 1.58 0.82
N SER A 127 -9.07 0.77 1.69
CA SER A 127 -9.60 -0.55 1.35
C SER A 127 -10.62 -0.48 0.21
N GLY A 128 -10.53 -1.44 -0.73
CA GLY A 128 -11.48 -1.58 -1.83
C GLY A 128 -11.35 -0.54 -2.94
N THR A 129 -10.31 0.32 -2.92
CA THR A 129 -10.10 1.32 -3.97
C THR A 129 -9.10 0.87 -5.01
N GLY A 130 -9.34 1.25 -6.27
CA GLY A 130 -8.45 1.08 -7.41
C GLY A 130 -7.67 2.34 -7.76
N THR A 131 -6.94 2.29 -8.87
CA THR A 131 -6.15 3.43 -9.38
C THR A 131 -7.01 4.61 -9.80
N ASP A 132 -8.24 4.38 -10.24
CA ASP A 132 -9.26 5.39 -10.54
C ASP A 132 -9.54 6.28 -9.32
N LEU A 133 -9.99 5.68 -8.21
CA LEU A 133 -10.18 6.41 -6.96
C LEU A 133 -8.86 6.94 -6.39
N GLY A 134 -7.74 6.25 -6.64
CA GLY A 134 -6.41 6.75 -6.34
C GLY A 134 -6.13 8.09 -7.01
N ALA A 135 -6.46 8.22 -8.29
CA ALA A 135 -6.28 9.45 -9.06
C ALA A 135 -7.13 10.62 -8.54
N PHE A 136 -8.36 10.36 -8.09
CA PHE A 136 -9.20 11.41 -7.49
C PHE A 136 -8.68 11.91 -6.14
N ARG A 137 -8.20 11.03 -5.29
CA ARG A 137 -7.86 11.36 -3.89
C ARG A 137 -6.39 11.74 -3.66
N ILE A 138 -5.52 11.60 -4.66
CA ILE A 138 -4.08 11.75 -4.46
C ILE A 138 -3.67 13.17 -4.02
N ARG A 139 -4.31 14.22 -4.53
CA ARG A 139 -4.01 15.60 -4.14
C ARG A 139 -4.22 15.82 -2.65
N GLU A 140 -5.39 15.43 -2.15
CA GLU A 140 -5.77 15.64 -0.75
C GLU A 140 -5.10 14.68 0.21
N GLN A 141 -4.81 13.45 -0.24
CA GLN A 141 -4.30 12.43 0.65
C GLN A 141 -2.79 12.21 0.59
N VAL A 142 -2.12 12.76 -0.43
CA VAL A 142 -0.68 12.59 -0.64
C VAL A 142 0.00 13.92 -0.93
N LEU A 143 -0.41 14.64 -1.98
CA LEU A 143 0.36 15.77 -2.50
C LEU A 143 0.38 16.99 -1.57
N GLN A 144 -0.69 17.23 -0.80
CA GLN A 144 -0.71 18.28 0.21
C GLN A 144 0.44 18.17 1.25
N TYR A 145 0.98 16.96 1.46
CA TYR A 145 2.10 16.73 2.38
C TYR A 145 3.47 16.90 1.73
N LYS A 146 3.52 17.24 0.43
CA LYS A 146 4.75 17.46 -0.35
C LYS A 146 5.75 16.31 -0.19
N PRO A 147 5.36 15.07 -0.53
CA PRO A 147 6.24 13.92 -0.36
C PRO A 147 7.47 14.02 -1.26
N ASP A 148 8.58 13.47 -0.77
CA ASP A 148 9.82 13.29 -1.53
C ASP A 148 9.85 11.96 -2.29
N LEU A 149 9.10 10.97 -1.77
CA LEU A 149 8.92 9.65 -2.38
C LEU A 149 7.48 9.19 -2.19
N VAL A 150 6.89 8.68 -3.28
CA VAL A 150 5.57 8.03 -3.26
C VAL A 150 5.71 6.59 -3.74
N PHE A 151 5.33 5.63 -2.89
CA PHE A 151 5.08 4.26 -3.30
C PHE A 151 3.63 4.11 -3.74
N ILE A 152 3.40 3.56 -4.94
CA ILE A 152 2.06 3.34 -5.50
C ILE A 152 1.80 1.84 -5.63
N GLU A 153 0.74 1.33 -4.95
CA GLU A 153 0.36 -0.08 -4.88
C GLU A 153 -1.12 -0.27 -5.23
N PHE A 154 -1.44 -0.84 -6.39
CA PHE A 154 -2.81 -1.14 -6.80
C PHE A 154 -2.93 -2.41 -7.66
N ALA A 155 -1.91 -3.25 -7.74
CA ALA A 155 -1.91 -4.40 -8.65
C ALA A 155 -3.00 -5.44 -8.33
N VAL A 156 -3.45 -5.51 -7.08
CA VAL A 156 -4.52 -6.41 -6.62
C VAL A 156 -5.91 -5.77 -6.71
N ASN A 157 -6.01 -4.47 -6.50
CA ASN A 157 -7.26 -3.74 -6.40
C ASN A 157 -7.48 -2.81 -7.60
N GLY A 158 -7.98 -3.31 -8.73
CA GLY A 158 -8.33 -2.44 -9.85
C GLY A 158 -7.13 -1.62 -10.36
N GLY A 159 -6.06 -2.30 -10.77
CA GLY A 159 -4.90 -1.69 -11.41
C GLY A 159 -5.23 -1.26 -12.83
N TYR A 160 -6.03 -0.22 -13.00
CA TYR A 160 -6.36 0.35 -14.30
C TYR A 160 -5.23 1.28 -14.74
N PRO A 161 -4.69 1.11 -15.96
CA PRO A 161 -3.55 1.89 -16.44
C PRO A 161 -3.81 3.39 -16.51
N ASP A 162 -5.01 3.82 -16.91
CA ASP A 162 -5.43 5.22 -16.99
C ASP A 162 -5.40 5.93 -15.64
N GLY A 163 -5.99 5.33 -14.60
CA GLY A 163 -5.93 5.88 -13.25
C GLY A 163 -4.49 5.88 -12.68
N MET A 164 -3.67 4.88 -13.00
CA MET A 164 -2.25 4.85 -12.64
C MET A 164 -1.50 6.01 -13.32
N GLU A 165 -1.70 6.19 -14.61
CA GLU A 165 -1.11 7.29 -15.34
C GLU A 165 -1.55 8.66 -14.78
N GLY A 166 -2.84 8.81 -14.48
CA GLY A 166 -3.39 10.04 -13.87
C GLY A 166 -2.70 10.39 -12.55
N MET A 167 -2.49 9.41 -11.65
CA MET A 167 -1.75 9.65 -10.41
C MET A 167 -0.31 10.10 -10.66
N ILE A 168 0.42 9.42 -11.54
CA ILE A 168 1.82 9.74 -11.87
C ILE A 168 1.92 11.14 -12.44
N ARG A 169 1.05 11.49 -13.38
CA ARG A 169 1.03 12.82 -14.01
C ARG A 169 0.71 13.92 -13.01
N LYS A 170 -0.24 13.70 -12.09
CA LYS A 170 -0.54 14.66 -11.01
C LYS A 170 0.65 14.87 -10.09
N ILE A 171 1.36 13.81 -9.71
CA ILE A 171 2.58 13.93 -8.89
C ILE A 171 3.62 14.80 -9.61
N ILE A 172 3.91 14.50 -10.87
CA ILE A 172 4.94 15.22 -11.64
C ILE A 172 4.54 16.67 -11.90
N LYS A 173 3.25 16.93 -12.21
CA LYS A 173 2.72 18.29 -12.39
C LYS A 173 2.83 19.13 -11.12
N GLU A 174 2.50 18.54 -9.97
CA GLU A 174 2.53 19.23 -8.67
C GLU A 174 3.96 19.49 -8.21
N ASN A 175 4.81 18.48 -8.30
CA ASN A 175 6.23 18.59 -7.93
C ASN A 175 7.08 17.60 -8.74
N PRO A 176 7.80 18.04 -9.77
CA PRO A 176 8.65 17.17 -10.58
C PRO A 176 9.87 16.60 -9.82
N HIS A 177 10.10 17.04 -8.58
CA HIS A 177 11.13 16.49 -7.69
C HIS A 177 10.60 15.45 -6.70
N THR A 178 9.36 14.99 -6.84
CA THR A 178 8.86 13.84 -6.07
C THR A 178 9.23 12.56 -6.79
N ASP A 179 10.02 11.70 -6.16
CA ASP A 179 10.32 10.37 -6.67
C ASP A 179 9.09 9.45 -6.56
N ILE A 180 8.93 8.56 -7.53
CA ILE A 180 7.81 7.61 -7.60
C ILE A 180 8.38 6.21 -7.76
N CYS A 181 7.88 5.26 -6.97
CA CYS A 181 8.19 3.84 -7.10
C CYS A 181 6.91 3.03 -7.19
N LEU A 182 6.72 2.29 -8.27
CA LEU A 182 5.61 1.36 -8.40
C LEU A 182 5.95 0.05 -7.67
N ILE A 183 5.04 -0.44 -6.84
CA ILE A 183 5.21 -1.70 -6.15
C ILE A 183 4.02 -2.62 -6.44
N TYR A 184 4.29 -3.87 -6.79
CA TYR A 184 3.28 -4.79 -7.27
C TYR A 184 3.07 -5.95 -6.30
N THR A 185 1.93 -5.93 -5.63
CA THR A 185 1.40 -7.05 -4.84
C THR A 185 0.68 -8.05 -5.74
N ILE A 186 0.47 -9.26 -5.25
CA ILE A 186 -0.29 -10.31 -5.95
C ILE A 186 -1.21 -11.05 -4.97
N TYR A 187 -2.18 -11.79 -5.51
CA TYR A 187 -3.07 -12.68 -4.75
C TYR A 187 -2.98 -14.13 -5.23
N THR A 188 -3.65 -15.05 -4.52
CA THR A 188 -3.54 -16.51 -4.67
C THR A 188 -3.37 -17.01 -6.11
N ASN A 189 -4.19 -16.56 -7.05
CA ASN A 189 -4.20 -17.12 -8.41
C ASN A 189 -3.11 -16.51 -9.32
N GLN A 190 -2.31 -15.58 -8.83
CA GLN A 190 -1.28 -14.90 -9.63
C GLN A 190 0.11 -15.48 -9.43
N THR A 191 0.34 -16.29 -8.40
CA THR A 191 1.63 -16.93 -8.13
C THR A 191 2.13 -17.77 -9.28
N ALA A 192 1.21 -18.48 -9.96
CA ALA A 192 1.52 -19.35 -11.10
C ALA A 192 2.20 -18.61 -12.27
N ALA A 193 1.94 -17.32 -12.46
CA ALA A 193 2.62 -16.52 -13.47
C ALA A 193 4.12 -16.40 -13.15
N TYR A 194 4.46 -15.96 -11.94
CA TYR A 194 5.85 -15.86 -11.49
C TYR A 194 6.57 -17.21 -11.46
N GLN A 195 5.89 -18.29 -11.05
CA GLN A 195 6.45 -19.65 -11.03
C GLN A 195 6.82 -20.17 -12.44
N LYS A 196 6.19 -19.65 -13.49
CA LYS A 196 6.49 -19.91 -14.89
C LYS A 196 7.48 -18.91 -15.50
N GLY A 197 8.02 -17.97 -14.73
CA GLY A 197 8.92 -16.92 -15.20
C GLY A 197 8.22 -15.78 -15.94
N ASP A 198 6.88 -15.74 -15.88
CA ASP A 198 6.03 -14.69 -16.44
C ASP A 198 5.55 -13.70 -15.34
N VAL A 199 4.79 -12.70 -15.74
CA VAL A 199 4.25 -11.64 -14.88
C VAL A 199 2.72 -11.63 -15.03
N PRO A 200 1.95 -11.44 -13.93
CA PRO A 200 0.50 -11.29 -14.02
C PRO A 200 0.08 -10.19 -15.00
N GLN A 201 -0.99 -10.44 -15.77
CA GLN A 201 -1.40 -9.55 -16.88
C GLN A 201 -1.71 -8.11 -16.43
N VAL A 202 -2.28 -7.92 -15.23
CA VAL A 202 -2.51 -6.58 -14.68
C VAL A 202 -1.19 -5.84 -14.48
N ILE A 203 -0.18 -6.52 -13.96
CA ILE A 203 1.14 -5.93 -13.72
C ILE A 203 1.84 -5.59 -15.02
N LYS A 204 1.71 -6.40 -16.08
CA LYS A 204 2.28 -6.08 -17.40
C LYS A 204 1.78 -4.73 -17.91
N ARG A 205 0.47 -4.46 -17.80
CA ARG A 205 -0.10 -3.18 -18.22
C ARG A 205 0.37 -1.99 -17.37
N LEU A 206 0.61 -2.21 -16.07
CA LEU A 206 1.19 -1.18 -15.19
C LEU A 206 2.67 -0.97 -15.48
N GLU A 207 3.40 -2.02 -15.88
CA GLU A 207 4.79 -1.92 -16.33
C GLU A 207 4.94 -1.09 -17.61
N ASP A 208 3.97 -1.13 -18.53
CA ASP A 208 3.99 -0.25 -19.71
C ASP A 208 4.00 1.24 -19.30
N ILE A 209 3.23 1.59 -18.26
CA ILE A 209 3.27 2.95 -17.66
C ILE A 209 4.64 3.22 -17.02
N ALA A 210 5.16 2.26 -16.23
CA ALA A 210 6.47 2.42 -15.59
C ALA A 210 7.59 2.63 -16.62
N VAL A 211 7.54 1.93 -17.75
CA VAL A 211 8.47 2.10 -18.88
C VAL A 211 8.34 3.49 -19.47
N HIS A 212 7.12 3.95 -19.78
CA HIS A 212 6.87 5.24 -20.41
C HIS A 212 7.38 6.41 -19.57
N TYR A 213 7.10 6.38 -18.26
CA TYR A 213 7.55 7.43 -17.32
C TYR A 213 8.94 7.18 -16.74
N GLN A 214 9.60 6.10 -17.13
CA GLN A 214 10.94 5.72 -16.64
C GLN A 214 11.02 5.58 -15.12
N LEU A 215 9.94 5.07 -14.48
CA LEU A 215 9.84 4.90 -13.04
C LEU A 215 10.38 3.54 -12.59
N PRO A 216 11.04 3.45 -11.44
CA PRO A 216 11.42 2.18 -10.86
C PRO A 216 10.18 1.38 -10.44
N SER A 217 10.29 0.05 -10.53
CA SER A 217 9.22 -0.86 -10.13
C SER A 217 9.76 -2.08 -9.39
N ILE A 218 9.00 -2.60 -8.43
CA ILE A 218 9.37 -3.74 -7.58
C ILE A 218 8.20 -4.73 -7.52
N HIS A 219 8.47 -5.99 -7.87
CA HIS A 219 7.51 -7.09 -7.82
C HIS A 219 7.58 -7.79 -6.45
N LEU A 220 6.68 -7.47 -5.54
CA LEU A 220 6.74 -7.93 -4.15
C LEU A 220 6.48 -9.43 -4.00
N GLY A 221 5.74 -10.04 -4.93
CA GLY A 221 5.28 -11.42 -4.83
C GLY A 221 6.24 -12.48 -5.38
N MET A 222 7.40 -12.11 -5.96
CA MET A 222 8.26 -13.08 -6.64
C MET A 222 8.90 -14.10 -5.70
N GLU A 223 9.45 -13.64 -4.56
CA GLU A 223 10.02 -14.55 -3.56
C GLU A 223 8.96 -15.46 -2.96
N ALA A 224 7.80 -14.89 -2.59
CA ALA A 224 6.70 -15.68 -2.03
C ALA A 224 6.21 -16.76 -3.00
N ALA A 225 6.10 -16.45 -4.29
CA ALA A 225 5.73 -17.42 -5.32
C ALA A 225 6.80 -18.51 -5.52
N ALA A 226 8.08 -18.18 -5.39
CA ALA A 226 9.17 -19.15 -5.43
C ALA A 226 9.13 -20.09 -4.20
N LEU A 227 8.94 -19.53 -3.01
CA LEU A 227 8.81 -20.31 -1.77
C LEU A 227 7.58 -21.23 -1.78
N GLU A 228 6.46 -20.78 -2.37
CA GLU A 228 5.28 -21.63 -2.56
C GLU A 228 5.58 -22.79 -3.51
N LYS A 229 6.23 -22.53 -4.65
CA LYS A 229 6.68 -23.56 -5.60
C LYS A 229 7.57 -24.60 -4.95
N ASP A 230 8.47 -24.16 -4.08
CA ASP A 230 9.40 -25.03 -3.33
C ASP A 230 8.70 -25.77 -2.15
N GLY A 231 7.41 -25.56 -1.93
CA GLY A 231 6.67 -26.15 -0.82
C GLY A 231 7.01 -25.60 0.56
N LYS A 232 7.72 -24.46 0.64
CA LYS A 232 8.16 -23.79 1.88
C LYS A 232 7.14 -22.77 2.39
N LEU A 233 6.18 -22.39 1.56
CA LEU A 233 5.15 -21.41 1.86
C LEU A 233 3.77 -21.99 1.54
N LEU A 234 2.79 -21.69 2.39
CA LEU A 234 1.37 -21.87 2.12
C LEU A 234 0.76 -20.48 1.85
N TRP A 235 0.31 -20.28 0.62
CA TRP A 235 -0.21 -18.96 0.22
C TRP A 235 -1.50 -18.57 0.94
N LYS A 236 -2.44 -19.50 1.04
CA LYS A 236 -3.73 -19.28 1.70
C LYS A 236 -4.05 -20.42 2.65
N GLY A 237 -4.42 -20.10 3.89
CA GLY A 237 -4.83 -21.09 4.85
C GLY A 237 -4.82 -20.61 6.28
N THR A 238 -4.68 -21.57 7.19
CA THR A 238 -4.53 -21.32 8.63
C THR A 238 -3.13 -21.68 9.10
N LYS A 239 -2.73 -21.18 10.27
CA LYS A 239 -1.45 -21.53 10.88
C LYS A 239 -1.29 -23.04 11.10
N ALA A 240 -2.37 -23.74 11.47
CA ALA A 240 -2.37 -25.19 11.60
C ALA A 240 -2.14 -25.90 10.26
N ALA A 241 -2.80 -25.44 9.18
CA ALA A 241 -2.63 -25.99 7.84
C ALA A 241 -1.24 -25.72 7.23
N ALA A 242 -0.57 -24.66 7.68
CA ALA A 242 0.79 -24.34 7.23
C ALA A 242 1.82 -25.39 7.68
N ALA A 243 1.57 -26.09 8.80
CA ALA A 243 2.41 -27.20 9.26
C ALA A 243 3.93 -26.88 9.28
N GLY A 244 4.30 -25.73 9.83
CA GLY A 244 5.68 -25.25 9.90
C GLY A 244 6.19 -24.48 8.68
N LYS A 245 5.41 -24.40 7.59
CA LYS A 245 5.70 -23.52 6.45
C LYS A 245 5.36 -22.08 6.80
N ILE A 246 5.90 -21.14 6.03
CA ILE A 246 5.47 -19.74 6.07
C ILE A 246 3.98 -19.67 5.65
N LEU A 247 3.12 -19.08 6.47
CA LEU A 247 1.76 -18.75 6.08
C LEU A 247 1.73 -17.33 5.53
N PHE A 248 1.47 -17.20 4.22
CA PHE A 248 1.45 -15.89 3.59
C PHE A 248 0.19 -15.10 3.96
N SER A 249 -0.98 -15.71 3.85
CA SER A 249 -2.27 -15.04 4.03
C SER A 249 -3.35 -16.02 4.55
N ASN A 250 -4.31 -15.50 5.30
CA ASN A 250 -5.47 -16.28 5.71
C ASN A 250 -6.56 -16.31 4.62
N ASP A 251 -6.70 -15.24 3.85
CA ASP A 251 -7.75 -15.08 2.83
C ASP A 251 -7.23 -15.22 1.38
N GLY A 252 -5.92 -15.21 1.21
CA GLY A 252 -5.26 -15.33 -0.08
C GLY A 252 -5.00 -14.01 -0.79
N VAL A 253 -5.33 -12.88 -0.14
CA VAL A 253 -5.15 -11.51 -0.65
C VAL A 253 -4.29 -10.68 0.29
N HIS A 254 -4.71 -10.56 1.56
CA HIS A 254 -4.04 -9.74 2.56
C HIS A 254 -2.93 -10.53 3.25
N PRO A 255 -1.66 -10.16 3.07
CA PRO A 255 -0.59 -10.84 3.77
C PRO A 255 -0.72 -10.69 5.28
N GLY A 256 -0.47 -11.78 6.00
CA GLY A 256 -0.19 -11.73 7.44
C GLY A 256 1.21 -11.18 7.70
N ALA A 257 1.64 -11.15 8.96
CA ALA A 257 2.94 -10.59 9.33
C ALA A 257 4.10 -11.23 8.54
N ASP A 258 4.11 -12.57 8.41
CA ASP A 258 5.18 -13.28 7.68
C ASP A 258 5.13 -12.98 6.17
N GLY A 259 3.94 -12.92 5.58
CA GLY A 259 3.77 -12.51 4.18
C GLY A 259 4.17 -11.05 3.95
N GLY A 260 3.84 -10.17 4.89
CA GLY A 260 4.25 -8.78 4.89
C GLY A 260 5.76 -8.59 5.02
N ASN A 261 6.43 -9.45 5.80
CA ASN A 261 7.89 -9.47 5.89
C ASN A 261 8.53 -9.80 4.54
N LEU A 262 8.00 -10.78 3.79
CA LEU A 262 8.48 -11.10 2.44
C LEU A 262 8.30 -9.92 1.48
N TYR A 263 7.16 -9.27 1.50
CA TYR A 263 6.92 -8.08 0.67
C TYR A 263 7.86 -6.93 1.04
N ALA A 264 8.05 -6.67 2.32
CA ALA A 264 9.00 -5.63 2.77
C ALA A 264 10.45 -5.98 2.42
N SER A 265 10.84 -7.26 2.48
CA SER A 265 12.17 -7.71 2.05
C SER A 265 12.41 -7.48 0.55
N ALA A 266 11.38 -7.67 -0.29
CA ALA A 266 11.46 -7.34 -1.71
C ALA A 266 11.67 -5.82 -1.92
N ILE A 267 10.97 -4.97 -1.15
CA ILE A 267 11.20 -3.51 -1.19
C ILE A 267 12.62 -3.18 -0.75
N ALA A 268 13.12 -3.81 0.32
CA ALA A 268 14.49 -3.60 0.82
C ALA A 268 15.54 -3.93 -0.25
N ARG A 269 15.44 -5.10 -0.91
CA ARG A 269 16.31 -5.49 -2.04
C ARG A 269 16.20 -4.51 -3.21
N GLY A 270 14.97 -4.09 -3.53
CA GLY A 270 14.72 -3.10 -4.57
C GLY A 270 15.40 -1.77 -4.28
N LEU A 271 15.26 -1.24 -3.05
CA LEU A 271 15.94 -0.01 -2.62
C LEU A 271 17.46 -0.14 -2.72
N GLU A 272 18.06 -1.25 -2.26
CA GLU A 272 19.51 -1.48 -2.42
C GLU A 272 19.95 -1.51 -3.89
N LYS A 273 19.18 -2.20 -4.76
CA LYS A 273 19.48 -2.26 -6.19
C LYS A 273 19.39 -0.88 -6.85
N ILE A 274 18.35 -0.09 -6.52
CA ILE A 274 18.16 1.28 -7.01
C ILE A 274 19.29 2.19 -6.51
N GLN A 275 19.69 2.08 -5.24
CA GLN A 275 20.80 2.85 -4.67
C GLN A 275 22.10 2.62 -5.43
N LYS A 276 22.43 1.35 -5.70
CA LYS A 276 23.63 0.97 -6.47
C LYS A 276 23.58 1.53 -7.91
N GLY A 277 22.42 1.48 -8.55
CA GLY A 277 22.19 2.05 -9.88
C GLY A 277 22.33 3.57 -9.91
N ASN A 278 21.79 4.27 -8.91
CA ASN A 278 21.92 5.73 -8.79
C ASN A 278 23.34 6.21 -8.51
N SER A 279 24.16 5.39 -7.83
CA SER A 279 25.56 5.74 -7.56
C SER A 279 26.41 5.72 -8.83
N ALA A 280 26.03 4.93 -9.83
CA ALA A 280 26.71 4.86 -11.11
C ALA A 280 26.36 6.04 -12.05
N SER A 281 25.20 6.67 -11.89
CA SER A 281 24.81 7.88 -12.65
C SER A 281 24.92 9.11 -11.75
N GLN A 282 25.96 9.89 -11.91
CA GLN A 282 26.26 11.08 -11.10
C GLN A 282 25.31 12.28 -11.31
N SER A 283 24.13 12.08 -11.85
CA SER A 283 23.14 13.14 -12.07
C SER A 283 22.29 13.37 -10.82
N LEU A 284 22.78 14.25 -9.97
CA LEU A 284 22.11 14.72 -8.76
C LEU A 284 20.77 15.41 -9.10
N SER A 285 19.68 14.95 -8.50
CA SER A 285 18.41 15.70 -8.40
C SER A 285 17.82 16.18 -9.74
N GLN A 286 17.70 15.29 -10.73
CA GLN A 286 16.96 15.64 -11.94
C GLN A 286 15.46 15.59 -11.68
N ALA A 287 14.78 16.70 -11.99
CA ALA A 287 13.32 16.73 -12.05
C ALA A 287 12.80 15.67 -13.04
N HIS A 288 11.69 15.02 -12.69
CA HIS A 288 10.98 14.17 -13.62
C HIS A 288 10.44 15.02 -14.78
N THR A 289 10.69 14.57 -16.00
CA THR A 289 10.04 15.18 -17.19
C THR A 289 8.64 14.59 -17.30
N LEU A 290 7.66 15.43 -17.63
CA LEU A 290 6.30 14.99 -17.93
C LEU A 290 6.20 14.74 -19.45
N PRO A 291 6.20 13.49 -19.93
CA PRO A 291 6.00 13.19 -21.33
C PRO A 291 4.54 13.40 -21.74
N GLU A 292 4.25 13.31 -23.04
CA GLU A 292 2.88 13.17 -23.51
C GLU A 292 2.22 11.94 -22.83
N PRO A 293 0.90 11.96 -22.60
CA PRO A 293 0.20 10.83 -22.01
C PRO A 293 0.37 9.57 -22.88
N LEU A 294 0.55 8.43 -22.26
CA LEU A 294 0.57 7.13 -22.96
C LEU A 294 -0.84 6.66 -23.32
N ILE A 295 -1.79 6.85 -22.42
CA ILE A 295 -3.18 6.39 -22.56
C ILE A 295 -4.11 7.58 -22.76
N GLY A 296 -4.07 8.57 -21.88
CA GLY A 296 -4.91 9.76 -21.92
C GLY A 296 -4.66 10.68 -20.74
N SER A 297 -5.16 11.91 -20.84
CA SER A 297 -5.00 12.94 -19.80
C SER A 297 -6.28 13.21 -19.01
N GLU A 298 -7.33 12.45 -19.21
CA GLU A 298 -8.65 12.69 -18.59
C GLU A 298 -8.60 12.68 -17.07
N TRP A 299 -7.68 11.92 -16.50
CA TRP A 299 -7.48 11.82 -15.05
C TRP A 299 -6.51 12.86 -14.47
N ASP A 300 -5.90 13.69 -15.33
CA ASP A 300 -4.91 14.68 -14.89
C ASP A 300 -5.53 15.82 -14.07
N GLU A 301 -6.80 16.10 -14.31
CA GLU A 301 -7.52 17.23 -13.73
C GLU A 301 -8.69 16.82 -12.84
N ALA A 302 -8.98 15.53 -12.75
CA ALA A 302 -10.05 14.98 -11.92
C ALA A 302 -9.83 15.18 -10.41
#